data_a86f01f922237a6d90dd6e2a88a3782e
#
_entry.id   a86f01f922237a6d90dd6e2a88a3782e
#
_cell.length_a   1.000
_cell.length_b   1.000
_cell.length_c   1.000
_cell.angle_alpha   90.00
_cell.angle_beta   90.00
_cell.angle_gamma   90.00
#
_symmetry.space_group_name_H-M   'P 1'
#
loop_
_entity.id
_entity.type
_entity.pdbx_description
1 polymer ?
#
loop_
_entity_poly.entity_id
_entity_poly.type
_entity_poly.pdbx_seq_one_letter_code
_entity_poly.pdbx_strand_id
1 'polypeptide(L)'
;MTETQSSQDVSTKLERIAKLAKDKPGVSLLTLAHHIDVNWLREAYRRTRKDGARGVDGQSAEQYAAQLDENLQSLLERAKSGRYRAPPVRRMHIPKGDGKETRPIGIPTFEDKVLQRAVAMVIGEVYEQEFYDFSYGFRPGRSAHQALQAIQNASWRMKGGWLVEVDIKKFFDTVDHAHLREILHRRIGDGVLLRLIGKWLNAGVIEGLVLSYPDEGTPQGGVISPLLANIYLHDVLDDWFVRDVQPALARRAVMVRYADDFVVLFETKQDAERFLAVLPKRFGKYGLTLHPDKTRLVPFQRPDRVGDDDDGPGTFDLLGFTHFWAVSRKGHWIVKQQTAKGRFSRALRRLREWCRWHRHDPLKAQYLTLKKKLEGHYAYYGITSNFDRLAAFFYMAKRAWRTALARRSQQRMPWWKMQKLLERFPLPAPRIVHRYGT
;
A
#
# COMPACT_ATOMS: atom_id res chain seq x y z
N MET A 1 -21.49 1.76 29.87
CA MET A 1 -21.68 1.04 28.60
C MET A 1 -20.51 0.09 28.43
N THR A 2 -20.79 -1.18 28.17
CA THR A 2 -19.73 -2.19 27.91
C THR A 2 -19.02 -1.87 26.58
N GLU A 3 -17.75 -2.23 26.45
CA GLU A 3 -16.95 -2.03 25.22
C GLU A 3 -17.64 -2.58 23.96
N THR A 4 -18.41 -3.66 24.09
CA THR A 4 -19.19 -4.28 23.03
C THR A 4 -20.32 -3.38 22.51
N GLN A 5 -21.01 -2.67 23.40
CA GLN A 5 -22.08 -1.73 23.03
C GLN A 5 -21.56 -0.49 22.30
N SER A 6 -20.41 0.04 22.73
CA SER A 6 -19.76 1.18 22.07
C SER A 6 -19.29 0.83 20.65
N SER A 7 -18.78 -0.38 20.43
CA SER A 7 -18.36 -0.85 19.11
C SER A 7 -19.54 -1.09 18.16
N GLN A 8 -20.68 -1.59 18.68
CA GLN A 8 -21.91 -1.75 17.88
C GLN A 8 -22.52 -0.42 17.45
N ASP A 9 -22.52 0.60 18.35
CA ASP A 9 -22.98 1.96 18.01
C ASP A 9 -22.14 2.57 16.86
N VAL A 10 -20.82 2.44 16.92
CA VAL A 10 -19.94 2.92 15.84
C VAL A 10 -20.18 2.16 14.53
N SER A 11 -20.39 0.84 14.55
CA SER A 11 -20.73 0.06 13.35
C SER A 11 -22.02 0.55 12.70
N THR A 12 -23.06 0.77 13.50
CA THR A 12 -24.33 1.31 13.03
C THR A 12 -24.17 2.70 12.39
N LYS A 13 -23.33 3.57 12.98
CA LYS A 13 -23.05 4.89 12.40
C LYS A 13 -22.30 4.79 11.07
N LEU A 14 -21.32 3.88 10.95
CA LEU A 14 -20.62 3.61 9.69
C LEU A 14 -21.58 3.16 8.60
N GLU A 15 -22.49 2.21 8.89
CA GLU A 15 -23.52 1.76 7.97
C GLU A 15 -24.47 2.88 7.52
N ARG A 16 -24.85 3.77 8.44
CA ARG A 16 -25.69 4.95 8.12
C ARG A 16 -24.97 5.92 7.19
N ILE A 17 -23.68 6.17 7.42
CA ILE A 17 -22.85 7.03 6.53
C ILE A 17 -22.75 6.40 5.16
N ALA A 18 -22.43 5.10 5.07
CA ALA A 18 -22.35 4.37 3.80
C ALA A 18 -23.68 4.42 3.03
N LYS A 19 -24.81 4.17 3.72
CA LYS A 19 -26.16 4.26 3.13
C LYS A 19 -26.45 5.66 2.61
N LEU A 20 -26.20 6.71 3.43
CA LEU A 20 -26.40 8.11 3.03
C LEU A 20 -25.57 8.45 1.77
N ALA A 21 -24.33 8.01 1.72
CA ALA A 21 -23.44 8.25 0.59
C ALA A 21 -23.95 7.54 -0.69
N LYS A 22 -24.42 6.31 -0.55
CA LYS A 22 -25.00 5.51 -1.65
C LYS A 22 -26.32 6.08 -2.17
N ASP A 23 -27.19 6.54 -1.27
CA ASP A 23 -28.50 7.09 -1.61
C ASP A 23 -28.41 8.49 -2.26
N LYS A 24 -27.28 9.19 -2.06
CA LYS A 24 -27.04 10.54 -2.59
C LYS A 24 -25.72 10.60 -3.40
N PRO A 25 -25.64 9.91 -4.55
CA PRO A 25 -24.44 9.93 -5.37
C PRO A 25 -24.17 11.34 -5.92
N GLY A 26 -22.91 11.75 -5.93
CA GLY A 26 -22.48 13.06 -6.46
C GLY A 26 -22.90 14.28 -5.65
N VAL A 27 -23.67 14.12 -4.56
CA VAL A 27 -24.11 15.24 -3.72
C VAL A 27 -23.10 15.48 -2.59
N SER A 28 -22.75 16.74 -2.35
CA SER A 28 -21.90 17.15 -1.24
C SER A 28 -22.62 16.97 0.10
N LEU A 29 -22.03 16.16 0.99
CA LEU A 29 -22.61 15.83 2.30
C LEU A 29 -22.15 16.88 3.34
N LEU A 30 -23.12 17.65 3.88
CA LEU A 30 -22.86 18.83 4.70
C LEU A 30 -22.69 18.53 6.18
N THR A 31 -23.26 17.43 6.67
CA THR A 31 -23.32 17.13 8.12
C THR A 31 -22.80 15.70 8.37
N LEU A 32 -21.49 15.56 8.60
CA LEU A 32 -20.84 14.28 8.87
C LEU A 32 -20.10 14.27 10.21
N ALA A 33 -19.58 15.42 10.64
CA ALA A 33 -18.80 15.54 11.86
C ALA A 33 -19.61 15.26 13.14
N HIS A 34 -20.96 15.32 13.09
CA HIS A 34 -21.79 14.98 14.24
C HIS A 34 -21.68 13.50 14.65
N HIS A 35 -21.30 12.60 13.71
CA HIS A 35 -21.06 11.21 14.02
C HIS A 35 -19.81 11.00 14.91
N ILE A 36 -18.88 11.96 14.88
CA ILE A 36 -17.67 11.91 15.71
C ILE A 36 -18.02 12.37 17.13
N ASP A 37 -18.20 11.43 18.05
CA ASP A 37 -18.35 11.61 19.47
C ASP A 37 -17.20 10.92 20.23
N VAL A 38 -17.25 10.90 21.56
CA VAL A 38 -16.22 10.27 22.40
C VAL A 38 -16.11 8.77 22.11
N ASN A 39 -17.23 8.08 21.91
CA ASN A 39 -17.23 6.65 21.58
C ASN A 39 -16.60 6.37 20.21
N TRP A 40 -16.84 7.24 19.23
CA TRP A 40 -16.19 7.18 17.93
C TRP A 40 -14.66 7.39 18.04
N LEU A 41 -14.23 8.38 18.84
CA LEU A 41 -12.80 8.61 19.11
C LEU A 41 -12.15 7.45 19.87
N ARG A 42 -12.88 6.81 20.78
CA ARG A 42 -12.41 5.61 21.50
C ARG A 42 -12.20 4.44 20.52
N GLU A 43 -13.10 4.25 19.55
CA GLU A 43 -12.92 3.26 18.48
C GLU A 43 -11.76 3.63 17.56
N ALA A 44 -11.61 4.90 17.20
CA ALA A 44 -10.47 5.37 16.42
C ALA A 44 -9.14 5.15 17.19
N TYR A 45 -9.11 5.39 18.49
CA TYR A 45 -7.98 5.03 19.35
C TYR A 45 -7.72 3.52 19.28
N ARG A 46 -8.73 2.67 19.44
CA ARG A 46 -8.59 1.20 19.38
C ARG A 46 -7.98 0.75 18.05
N ARG A 47 -8.43 1.32 16.92
CA ARG A 47 -7.92 1.03 15.56
C ARG A 47 -6.56 1.66 15.27
N THR A 48 -6.07 2.55 16.10
CA THR A 48 -4.76 3.18 15.91
C THR A 48 -3.65 2.30 16.46
N ARG A 49 -2.60 2.09 15.66
CA ARG A 49 -1.44 1.26 16.02
C ARG A 49 -0.70 1.85 17.22
N LYS A 50 -0.42 1.03 18.25
CA LYS A 50 0.16 1.46 19.52
C LYS A 50 1.69 1.45 19.53
N ASP A 51 2.32 0.55 18.77
CA ASP A 51 3.77 0.35 18.70
C ASP A 51 4.44 1.20 17.60
N GLY A 52 3.76 2.24 17.11
CA GLY A 52 4.28 3.17 16.09
C GLY A 52 5.28 4.18 16.67
N ALA A 53 6.10 4.76 15.80
CA ALA A 53 7.02 5.83 16.16
C ALA A 53 6.30 7.04 16.77
N ARG A 54 6.93 7.67 17.78
CA ARG A 54 6.40 8.85 18.49
C ARG A 54 6.53 10.11 17.64
N GLY A 55 5.59 11.03 17.78
CA GLY A 55 5.61 12.35 17.13
C GLY A 55 6.65 13.31 17.72
N VAL A 56 6.44 14.60 17.45
CA VAL A 56 7.31 15.68 17.96
C VAL A 56 7.21 15.87 19.48
N ASP A 57 6.06 15.52 20.07
CA ASP A 57 5.77 15.60 21.51
C ASP A 57 6.41 14.47 22.33
N GLY A 58 6.97 13.45 21.66
CA GLY A 58 7.56 12.28 22.31
C GLY A 58 6.55 11.38 23.04
N GLN A 59 5.25 11.69 23.02
CA GLN A 59 4.23 10.92 23.73
C GLN A 59 4.03 9.53 23.13
N SER A 60 4.02 8.49 23.98
CA SER A 60 3.69 7.13 23.58
C SER A 60 2.19 6.84 23.68
N ALA A 61 1.76 5.73 23.08
CA ALA A 61 0.38 5.26 23.20
C ALA A 61 -0.01 4.95 24.66
N GLU A 62 0.91 4.39 25.44
CA GLU A 62 0.70 4.06 26.84
C GLU A 62 0.54 5.33 27.69
N GLN A 63 1.38 6.34 27.44
CA GLN A 63 1.27 7.65 28.12
C GLN A 63 -0.05 8.35 27.80
N TYR A 64 -0.48 8.29 26.52
CA TYR A 64 -1.79 8.83 26.13
C TYR A 64 -2.95 8.07 26.78
N ALA A 65 -2.83 6.76 26.93
CA ALA A 65 -3.84 5.89 27.53
C ALA A 65 -4.04 6.13 29.03
N ALA A 66 -3.06 6.68 29.75
CA ALA A 66 -3.15 6.91 31.20
C ALA A 66 -4.30 7.87 31.57
N GLN A 67 -4.67 8.79 30.70
CA GLN A 67 -5.79 9.73 30.86
C GLN A 67 -6.69 9.71 29.62
N LEU A 68 -7.05 8.50 29.14
CA LEU A 68 -7.68 8.32 27.84
C LEU A 68 -8.98 9.11 27.69
N ASP A 69 -9.89 9.02 28.65
CA ASP A 69 -11.22 9.63 28.56
C ASP A 69 -11.15 11.15 28.57
N GLU A 70 -10.31 11.73 29.42
CA GLU A 70 -10.06 13.17 29.47
C GLU A 70 -9.42 13.66 28.16
N ASN A 71 -8.42 12.94 27.66
CA ASN A 71 -7.74 13.24 26.40
C ASN A 71 -8.71 13.21 25.21
N LEU A 72 -9.57 12.19 25.12
CA LEU A 72 -10.54 12.05 24.04
C LEU A 72 -11.64 13.14 24.12
N GLN A 73 -12.11 13.50 25.33
CA GLN A 73 -13.09 14.55 25.52
C GLN A 73 -12.52 15.92 25.11
N SER A 74 -11.34 16.26 25.60
CA SER A 74 -10.62 17.48 25.22
C SER A 74 -10.35 17.56 23.72
N LEU A 75 -9.93 16.45 23.11
CA LEU A 75 -9.69 16.37 21.67
C LEU A 75 -10.97 16.64 20.86
N LEU A 76 -12.10 16.05 21.27
CA LEU A 76 -13.39 16.24 20.62
C LEU A 76 -13.82 17.72 20.66
N GLU A 77 -13.73 18.35 21.84
CA GLU A 77 -14.09 19.77 22.00
C GLU A 77 -13.24 20.69 21.12
N ARG A 78 -11.92 20.49 21.13
CA ARG A 78 -11.00 21.27 20.29
C ARG A 78 -11.25 21.06 18.81
N ALA A 79 -11.54 19.83 18.38
CA ALA A 79 -11.82 19.51 16.99
C ALA A 79 -13.10 20.18 16.50
N LYS A 80 -14.20 20.07 17.27
CA LYS A 80 -15.51 20.64 16.91
C LYS A 80 -15.55 22.16 16.99
N SER A 81 -14.97 22.75 18.03
CA SER A 81 -14.93 24.21 18.22
C SER A 81 -13.99 24.95 17.27
N GLY A 82 -13.17 24.23 16.49
CA GLY A 82 -12.17 24.84 15.62
C GLY A 82 -10.86 25.24 16.31
N ARG A 83 -10.77 25.09 17.63
CA ARG A 83 -9.56 25.42 18.43
C ARG A 83 -8.42 24.39 18.26
N TYR A 84 -8.71 23.20 17.72
CA TYR A 84 -7.68 22.22 17.43
C TYR A 84 -6.59 22.83 16.52
N ARG A 85 -5.33 22.57 16.85
CA ARG A 85 -4.15 22.94 16.06
C ARG A 85 -3.38 21.67 15.74
N ALA A 86 -3.14 21.39 14.45
CA ALA A 86 -2.34 20.24 14.03
C ALA A 86 -0.87 20.48 14.41
N PRO A 87 -0.26 19.63 15.23
CA PRO A 87 1.17 19.73 15.52
C PRO A 87 1.98 19.42 14.24
N PRO A 88 3.19 19.98 14.11
CA PRO A 88 4.06 19.64 13.00
C PRO A 88 4.43 18.14 13.05
N VAL A 89 4.62 17.54 11.88
CA VAL A 89 5.04 16.13 11.77
C VAL A 89 6.56 16.01 11.91
N ARG A 90 7.03 15.01 12.64
CA ARG A 90 8.45 14.71 12.74
C ARG A 90 8.92 13.93 11.51
N ARG A 91 9.82 14.50 10.72
CA ARG A 91 10.37 13.85 9.53
C ARG A 91 11.44 12.82 9.91
N MET A 92 11.32 11.64 9.30
CA MET A 92 12.33 10.59 9.36
C MET A 92 12.58 10.02 7.97
N HIS A 93 13.84 9.74 7.66
CA HIS A 93 14.23 9.16 6.39
C HIS A 93 14.37 7.64 6.51
N ILE A 94 13.58 6.90 5.73
CA ILE A 94 13.65 5.43 5.67
C ILE A 94 14.35 5.02 4.37
N PRO A 95 15.37 4.13 4.43
CA PRO A 95 16.07 3.67 3.24
C PRO A 95 15.11 3.04 2.22
N LYS A 96 15.15 3.54 0.99
CA LYS A 96 14.34 3.06 -0.14
C LYS A 96 15.12 1.96 -0.89
N GLY A 97 14.45 0.88 -1.22
CA GLY A 97 15.00 -0.14 -2.10
C GLY A 97 16.35 -0.73 -1.64
N ASP A 98 17.42 -0.34 -2.30
CA ASP A 98 18.81 -0.78 -2.06
C ASP A 98 19.57 0.05 -1.01
N GLY A 99 18.91 1.07 -0.46
CA GLY A 99 19.48 1.94 0.58
C GLY A 99 20.25 3.16 0.05
N LYS A 100 20.36 3.34 -1.28
CA LYS A 100 20.99 4.52 -1.89
C LYS A 100 20.15 5.78 -1.78
N GLU A 101 18.83 5.60 -1.85
CA GLU A 101 17.84 6.67 -1.68
C GLU A 101 17.08 6.50 -0.37
N THR A 102 16.57 7.61 0.15
CA THR A 102 15.68 7.59 1.31
C THR A 102 14.28 8.06 0.93
N ARG A 103 13.30 7.62 1.69
CA ARG A 103 11.92 8.11 1.63
C ARG A 103 11.65 8.91 2.89
N PRO A 104 11.31 10.20 2.78
CA PRO A 104 10.90 10.99 3.95
C PRO A 104 9.54 10.50 4.44
N ILE A 105 9.41 10.27 5.74
CA ILE A 105 8.13 9.92 6.40
C ILE A 105 7.88 10.93 7.49
N GLY A 106 6.70 11.57 7.48
CA GLY A 106 6.22 12.42 8.53
C GLY A 106 5.49 11.62 9.61
N ILE A 107 5.90 11.74 10.85
CA ILE A 107 5.30 11.02 11.99
C ILE A 107 4.48 12.02 12.80
N PRO A 108 3.12 11.93 12.75
CA PRO A 108 2.23 12.73 13.58
C PRO A 108 2.35 12.36 15.05
N THR A 109 1.89 13.23 15.97
CA THR A 109 1.70 12.91 17.38
C THR A 109 0.69 11.76 17.55
N PHE A 110 0.68 11.10 18.70
CA PHE A 110 -0.24 10.00 18.92
C PHE A 110 -1.71 10.48 18.93
N GLU A 111 -1.98 11.60 19.57
CA GLU A 111 -3.30 12.23 19.57
C GLU A 111 -3.78 12.55 18.15
N ASP A 112 -2.88 13.11 17.34
CA ASP A 112 -3.19 13.45 15.95
C ASP A 112 -3.49 12.19 15.10
N LYS A 113 -2.78 11.10 15.33
CA LYS A 113 -3.10 9.80 14.69
C LYS A 113 -4.50 9.32 15.03
N VAL A 114 -4.96 9.52 16.27
CA VAL A 114 -6.33 9.16 16.70
C VAL A 114 -7.38 10.02 16.00
N LEU A 115 -7.17 11.33 15.94
CA LEU A 115 -8.12 12.25 15.27
C LEU A 115 -8.14 12.00 13.75
N GLN A 116 -6.98 11.83 13.10
CA GLN A 116 -6.90 11.46 11.69
C GLN A 116 -7.62 10.14 11.41
N ARG A 117 -7.50 9.14 12.29
CA ARG A 117 -8.24 7.88 12.18
C ARG A 117 -9.74 8.10 12.29
N ALA A 118 -10.20 8.91 13.21
CA ALA A 118 -11.62 9.21 13.37
C ALA A 118 -12.23 9.86 12.12
N VAL A 119 -11.53 10.84 11.55
CA VAL A 119 -11.95 11.49 10.29
C VAL A 119 -11.85 10.52 9.11
N ALA A 120 -10.79 9.72 9.02
CA ALA A 120 -10.64 8.72 7.96
C ALA A 120 -11.75 7.66 7.99
N MET A 121 -12.27 7.28 9.15
CA MET A 121 -13.40 6.37 9.27
C MET A 121 -14.68 6.97 8.68
N VAL A 122 -14.94 8.26 8.87
CA VAL A 122 -16.12 8.95 8.29
C VAL A 122 -15.98 9.06 6.77
N ILE A 123 -14.87 9.65 6.31
CA ILE A 123 -14.67 9.94 4.88
C ILE A 123 -14.50 8.64 4.09
N GLY A 124 -13.86 7.63 4.70
CA GLY A 124 -13.67 6.32 4.09
C GLY A 124 -14.99 5.67 3.70
N GLU A 125 -16.00 5.69 4.59
CA GLU A 125 -17.30 5.11 4.30
C GLU A 125 -18.04 5.83 3.14
N VAL A 126 -17.82 7.14 3.01
CA VAL A 126 -18.39 7.91 1.89
C VAL A 126 -17.75 7.48 0.57
N TYR A 127 -16.42 7.49 0.49
CA TYR A 127 -15.70 7.22 -0.76
C TYR A 127 -15.64 5.73 -1.13
N GLU A 128 -15.80 4.79 -0.17
CA GLU A 128 -15.95 3.37 -0.50
C GLU A 128 -17.17 3.07 -1.37
N GLN A 129 -18.18 3.95 -1.36
CA GLN A 129 -19.35 3.83 -2.25
C GLN A 129 -19.08 4.33 -3.69
N GLU A 130 -17.96 5.02 -3.90
CA GLU A 130 -17.59 5.66 -5.17
C GLU A 130 -16.41 5.00 -5.86
N PHE A 131 -15.46 4.47 -5.08
CA PHE A 131 -14.26 3.84 -5.62
C PHE A 131 -14.58 2.66 -6.52
N TYR A 132 -14.02 2.66 -7.72
CA TYR A 132 -14.16 1.57 -8.68
C TYR A 132 -13.53 0.26 -8.17
N ASP A 133 -14.02 -0.86 -8.69
CA ASP A 133 -13.60 -2.21 -8.30
C ASP A 133 -12.15 -2.52 -8.69
N PHE A 134 -11.58 -1.83 -9.67
CA PHE A 134 -10.20 -1.98 -10.09
C PHE A 134 -9.18 -1.22 -9.20
N SER A 135 -9.63 -0.47 -8.20
CA SER A 135 -8.81 0.19 -7.19
C SER A 135 -8.72 -0.66 -5.92
N TYR A 136 -7.52 -1.07 -5.51
CA TYR A 136 -7.30 -2.05 -4.43
C TYR A 136 -6.52 -1.50 -3.23
N GLY A 137 -5.62 -0.54 -3.45
CA GLY A 137 -4.71 -0.06 -2.41
C GLY A 137 -5.40 0.65 -1.25
N PHE A 138 -5.03 0.32 -0.01
CA PHE A 138 -5.48 0.97 1.23
C PHE A 138 -7.00 0.99 1.47
N ARG A 139 -7.75 0.11 0.81
CA ARG A 139 -9.20 -0.01 0.97
C ARG A 139 -9.57 -1.21 1.85
N PRO A 140 -10.64 -1.10 2.68
CA PRO A 140 -11.15 -2.22 3.46
C PRO A 140 -11.54 -3.42 2.58
N GLY A 141 -11.19 -4.63 3.02
CA GLY A 141 -11.53 -5.86 2.27
C GLY A 141 -10.80 -6.05 0.94
N ARG A 142 -9.93 -5.11 0.54
CA ARG A 142 -9.11 -5.22 -0.68
C ARG A 142 -7.66 -5.55 -0.34
N SER A 143 -6.97 -6.22 -1.26
CA SER A 143 -5.59 -6.67 -1.06
C SER A 143 -4.76 -6.62 -2.35
N ALA A 144 -3.43 -6.63 -2.18
CA ALA A 144 -2.49 -6.75 -3.30
C ALA A 144 -2.72 -8.04 -4.10
N HIS A 145 -3.09 -9.15 -3.43
CA HIS A 145 -3.34 -10.42 -4.09
C HIS A 145 -4.59 -10.41 -4.97
N GLN A 146 -5.63 -9.67 -4.58
CA GLN A 146 -6.80 -9.46 -5.44
C GLN A 146 -6.45 -8.63 -6.69
N ALA A 147 -5.60 -7.59 -6.56
CA ALA A 147 -5.10 -6.83 -7.70
C ALA A 147 -4.28 -7.70 -8.66
N LEU A 148 -3.37 -8.54 -8.12
CA LEU A 148 -2.58 -9.50 -8.90
C LEU A 148 -3.45 -10.53 -9.63
N GLN A 149 -4.50 -11.02 -8.97
CA GLN A 149 -5.46 -11.95 -9.58
C GLN A 149 -6.29 -11.26 -10.67
N ALA A 150 -6.70 -10.01 -10.45
CA ALA A 150 -7.48 -9.24 -11.42
C ALA A 150 -6.71 -9.04 -12.73
N ILE A 151 -5.43 -8.63 -12.68
CA ILE A 151 -4.62 -8.46 -13.89
C ILE A 151 -4.31 -9.79 -14.56
N GLN A 152 -4.07 -10.86 -13.80
CA GLN A 152 -3.89 -12.20 -14.35
C GLN A 152 -5.13 -12.65 -15.12
N ASN A 153 -6.32 -12.51 -14.54
CA ASN A 153 -7.59 -12.87 -15.16
C ASN A 153 -7.87 -12.01 -16.42
N ALA A 154 -7.60 -10.70 -16.34
CA ALA A 154 -7.77 -9.80 -17.48
C ALA A 154 -6.84 -10.21 -18.64
N SER A 155 -5.56 -10.43 -18.36
CA SER A 155 -4.58 -10.87 -19.35
C SER A 155 -4.98 -12.20 -19.99
N TRP A 156 -5.46 -13.15 -19.21
CA TRP A 156 -5.90 -14.43 -19.74
C TRP A 156 -7.14 -14.30 -20.65
N ARG A 157 -8.17 -13.54 -20.20
CA ARG A 157 -9.42 -13.34 -20.96
C ARG A 157 -9.20 -12.57 -22.26
N MET A 158 -8.33 -11.59 -22.25
CA MET A 158 -7.98 -10.77 -23.42
C MET A 158 -6.93 -11.44 -24.33
N LYS A 159 -6.41 -12.62 -23.97
CA LYS A 159 -5.28 -13.28 -24.62
C LYS A 159 -4.03 -12.38 -24.67
N GLY A 160 -3.84 -11.58 -23.63
CA GLY A 160 -2.80 -10.55 -23.55
C GLY A 160 -3.21 -9.25 -24.22
N GLY A 161 -2.22 -8.51 -24.70
CA GLY A 161 -2.42 -7.19 -25.32
C GLY A 161 -1.21 -6.28 -25.12
N TRP A 162 -1.46 -4.98 -25.07
CA TRP A 162 -0.46 -3.94 -24.85
C TRP A 162 -0.63 -3.37 -23.45
N LEU A 163 0.35 -3.62 -22.59
CA LEU A 163 0.27 -3.19 -21.20
C LEU A 163 1.04 -1.89 -20.99
N VAL A 164 0.38 -0.90 -20.44
CA VAL A 164 0.98 0.34 -19.98
C VAL A 164 1.27 0.21 -18.49
N GLU A 165 2.55 0.17 -18.13
CA GLU A 165 3.04 0.24 -16.75
C GLU A 165 3.32 1.70 -16.40
N VAL A 166 2.79 2.21 -15.29
CA VAL A 166 2.88 3.62 -14.91
C VAL A 166 3.42 3.77 -13.50
N ASP A 167 4.41 4.63 -13.32
CA ASP A 167 4.96 5.05 -12.01
C ASP A 167 4.85 6.59 -11.90
N ILE A 168 4.22 7.06 -10.83
CA ILE A 168 4.08 8.49 -10.55
C ILE A 168 5.29 8.95 -9.73
N LYS A 169 5.98 9.99 -10.21
CA LYS A 169 7.17 10.50 -9.53
C LYS A 169 6.78 11.22 -8.24
N LYS A 170 7.26 10.72 -7.10
CA LYS A 170 7.08 11.33 -5.76
C LYS A 170 5.62 11.70 -5.43
N PHE A 171 4.67 10.86 -5.81
CA PHE A 171 3.24 11.14 -5.73
C PHE A 171 2.79 11.86 -4.45
N PHE A 172 3.14 11.33 -3.28
CA PHE A 172 2.74 11.93 -2.00
C PHE A 172 3.35 13.33 -1.74
N ASP A 173 4.47 13.62 -2.37
CA ASP A 173 5.17 14.91 -2.20
C ASP A 173 4.67 15.97 -3.19
N THR A 174 3.89 15.58 -4.22
CA THR A 174 3.44 16.45 -5.33
C THR A 174 1.92 16.60 -5.40
N VAL A 175 1.16 16.08 -4.43
CA VAL A 175 -0.29 16.28 -4.37
C VAL A 175 -0.57 17.77 -4.12
N ASP A 176 -1.20 18.43 -5.07
CA ASP A 176 -1.61 19.82 -4.94
C ASP A 176 -2.75 19.99 -3.94
N HIS A 177 -2.54 20.82 -2.91
CA HIS A 177 -3.51 21.03 -1.83
C HIS A 177 -4.78 21.74 -2.31
N ALA A 178 -4.71 22.62 -3.30
CA ALA A 178 -5.88 23.33 -3.81
C ALA A 178 -6.78 22.38 -4.60
N HIS A 179 -6.19 21.57 -5.49
CA HIS A 179 -6.93 20.54 -6.22
C HIS A 179 -7.52 19.49 -5.26
N LEU A 180 -6.76 19.03 -4.25
CA LEU A 180 -7.29 18.08 -3.28
C LEU A 180 -8.48 18.64 -2.50
N ARG A 181 -8.43 19.92 -2.09
CA ARG A 181 -9.56 20.58 -1.42
C ARG A 181 -10.77 20.69 -2.34
N GLU A 182 -10.58 21.06 -3.59
CA GLU A 182 -11.65 21.12 -4.60
C GLU A 182 -12.31 19.75 -4.79
N ILE A 183 -11.52 18.69 -4.96
CA ILE A 183 -11.99 17.31 -5.11
C ILE A 183 -12.79 16.89 -3.87
N LEU A 184 -12.29 17.16 -2.68
CA LEU A 184 -12.97 16.85 -1.42
C LEU A 184 -14.31 17.59 -1.30
N HIS A 185 -14.37 18.88 -1.66
CA HIS A 185 -15.57 19.71 -1.56
C HIS A 185 -16.73 19.18 -2.44
N ARG A 186 -16.43 18.52 -3.55
CA ARG A 186 -17.48 17.93 -4.42
C ARG A 186 -18.32 16.92 -3.68
N ARG A 187 -17.74 16.24 -2.68
CA ARG A 187 -18.39 15.14 -1.98
C ARG A 187 -18.55 15.36 -0.48
N ILE A 188 -17.62 16.09 0.13
CA ILE A 188 -17.61 16.42 1.56
C ILE A 188 -17.81 17.93 1.69
N GLY A 189 -18.99 18.33 2.13
CA GLY A 189 -19.32 19.74 2.41
C GLY A 189 -19.25 20.09 3.91
N ASP A 190 -18.93 19.14 4.78
CA ASP A 190 -18.81 19.36 6.22
C ASP A 190 -17.61 20.22 6.56
N GLY A 191 -17.88 21.45 7.03
CA GLY A 191 -16.85 22.44 7.31
C GLY A 191 -15.90 22.03 8.45
N VAL A 192 -16.31 21.17 9.39
CA VAL A 192 -15.43 20.67 10.46
C VAL A 192 -14.41 19.72 9.89
N LEU A 193 -14.84 18.76 9.07
CA LEU A 193 -13.95 17.77 8.44
C LEU A 193 -12.97 18.44 7.50
N LEU A 194 -13.44 19.32 6.63
CA LEU A 194 -12.59 20.06 5.68
C LEU A 194 -11.57 20.94 6.38
N ARG A 195 -11.95 21.62 7.46
CA ARG A 195 -11.03 22.41 8.28
C ARG A 195 -9.96 21.55 8.94
N LEU A 196 -10.30 20.38 9.47
CA LEU A 196 -9.33 19.45 10.05
C LEU A 196 -8.32 18.96 8.99
N ILE A 197 -8.81 18.53 7.82
CA ILE A 197 -7.95 18.11 6.72
C ILE A 197 -7.02 19.25 6.30
N GLY A 198 -7.55 20.48 6.13
CA GLY A 198 -6.76 21.65 5.80
C GLY A 198 -5.66 21.92 6.81
N LYS A 199 -5.93 21.73 8.13
CA LYS A 199 -4.91 21.87 9.18
C LYS A 199 -3.80 20.82 9.06
N TRP A 200 -4.12 19.59 8.72
CA TRP A 200 -3.10 18.54 8.52
C TRP A 200 -2.28 18.74 7.24
N LEU A 201 -2.89 19.20 6.17
CA LEU A 201 -2.16 19.52 4.94
C LEU A 201 -1.18 20.67 5.14
N ASN A 202 -1.54 21.65 5.98
CA ASN A 202 -0.70 22.78 6.33
C ASN A 202 0.12 22.59 7.63
N ALA A 203 0.09 21.39 8.23
CA ALA A 203 0.92 21.08 9.37
C ALA A 203 2.40 21.15 8.98
N GLY A 204 3.20 21.94 9.72
CA GLY A 204 4.63 22.03 9.47
C GLY A 204 5.34 20.68 9.58
N VAL A 205 6.51 20.59 9.02
CA VAL A 205 7.40 19.44 9.07
C VAL A 205 8.65 19.81 9.85
N ILE A 206 8.99 19.05 10.89
CA ILE A 206 10.23 19.21 11.66
C ILE A 206 11.22 18.13 11.24
N GLU A 207 12.40 18.57 10.78
CA GLU A 207 13.54 17.71 10.49
C GLU A 207 14.76 18.20 11.28
N GLY A 208 15.17 17.39 12.25
CA GLY A 208 16.14 17.85 13.25
C GLY A 208 15.59 19.01 14.09
N LEU A 209 16.16 20.20 13.93
CA LEU A 209 15.72 21.45 14.59
C LEU A 209 15.07 22.44 13.60
N VAL A 210 14.91 22.07 12.33
CA VAL A 210 14.37 22.94 11.30
C VAL A 210 12.88 22.66 11.09
N LEU A 211 12.05 23.69 11.27
CA LEU A 211 10.62 23.68 10.93
C LEU A 211 10.42 24.25 9.52
N SER A 212 9.73 23.53 8.68
CA SER A 212 9.35 23.95 7.31
C SER A 212 7.86 23.74 7.08
N TYR A 213 7.29 24.55 6.18
CA TYR A 213 5.88 24.46 5.77
C TYR A 213 5.84 24.22 4.27
N PRO A 214 5.69 22.95 3.81
CA PRO A 214 5.56 22.67 2.39
C PRO A 214 4.19 23.09 1.87
N ASP A 215 4.16 23.72 0.70
CA ASP A 215 2.92 24.14 0.04
C ASP A 215 2.24 23.00 -0.74
N GLU A 216 2.96 21.89 -0.98
CA GLU A 216 2.49 20.71 -1.69
C GLU A 216 2.76 19.45 -0.89
N GLY A 217 2.02 18.41 -1.23
CA GLY A 217 2.22 17.07 -0.70
C GLY A 217 1.37 16.76 0.54
N THR A 218 1.09 15.47 0.72
CA THR A 218 0.53 14.94 1.96
C THR A 218 1.65 14.32 2.78
N PRO A 219 1.75 14.56 4.10
CA PRO A 219 2.81 13.95 4.91
C PRO A 219 2.80 12.43 4.75
N GLN A 220 3.82 11.86 4.08
CA GLN A 220 3.97 10.40 4.01
C GLN A 220 4.07 9.85 5.43
N GLY A 221 3.06 9.06 5.87
CA GLY A 221 3.00 8.49 7.22
C GLY A 221 1.87 9.01 8.10
N GLY A 222 1.13 10.03 7.66
CA GLY A 222 -0.17 10.39 8.25
C GLY A 222 -1.18 9.25 8.10
N VAL A 223 -2.04 9.08 9.09
CA VAL A 223 -3.06 8.00 9.08
C VAL A 223 -4.10 8.21 8.00
N ILE A 224 -4.44 9.46 7.69
CA ILE A 224 -5.43 9.83 6.68
C ILE A 224 -4.82 9.91 5.26
N SER A 225 -3.49 10.09 5.13
CA SER A 225 -2.83 10.35 3.84
C SER A 225 -3.08 9.28 2.77
N PRO A 226 -3.11 7.96 3.07
CA PRO A 226 -3.45 6.95 2.07
C PRO A 226 -4.86 7.07 1.51
N LEU A 227 -5.83 7.50 2.34
CA LEU A 227 -7.20 7.73 1.89
C LEU A 227 -7.28 8.98 1.00
N LEU A 228 -6.66 10.09 1.41
CA LEU A 228 -6.61 11.32 0.60
C LEU A 228 -5.93 11.07 -0.75
N ALA A 229 -4.87 10.27 -0.77
CA ALA A 229 -4.20 9.83 -1.99
C ALA A 229 -5.13 9.04 -2.92
N ASN A 230 -5.92 8.11 -2.37
CA ASN A 230 -6.91 7.37 -3.16
C ASN A 230 -8.04 8.27 -3.67
N ILE A 231 -8.52 9.22 -2.88
CA ILE A 231 -9.53 10.19 -3.28
C ILE A 231 -9.00 11.05 -4.46
N TYR A 232 -7.77 11.52 -4.35
CA TYR A 232 -7.14 12.30 -5.41
C TYR A 232 -7.03 11.52 -6.72
N LEU A 233 -6.51 10.29 -6.67
CA LEU A 233 -6.37 9.44 -7.85
C LEU A 233 -7.71 8.93 -8.39
N HIS A 234 -8.72 8.80 -7.54
CA HIS A 234 -10.06 8.46 -7.99
C HIS A 234 -10.62 9.53 -8.96
N ASP A 235 -10.49 10.79 -8.63
CA ASP A 235 -10.94 11.90 -9.50
C ASP A 235 -10.01 12.11 -10.70
N VAL A 236 -8.70 12.17 -10.45
CA VAL A 236 -7.71 12.51 -11.48
C VAL A 236 -7.52 11.41 -12.51
N LEU A 237 -7.54 10.15 -12.08
CA LEU A 237 -7.24 8.98 -12.91
C LEU A 237 -8.45 8.09 -13.14
N ASP A 238 -9.09 7.58 -12.05
CA ASP A 238 -10.08 6.51 -12.17
C ASP A 238 -11.34 6.97 -12.89
N ASP A 239 -11.91 8.10 -12.46
CA ASP A 239 -13.10 8.70 -13.06
C ASP A 239 -12.84 9.14 -14.51
N TRP A 240 -11.71 9.79 -14.75
CA TRP A 240 -11.29 10.17 -16.09
C TRP A 240 -11.11 8.95 -17.00
N PHE A 241 -10.52 7.86 -16.50
CA PHE A 241 -10.35 6.64 -17.28
C PHE A 241 -11.71 6.04 -17.68
N VAL A 242 -12.67 5.99 -16.76
CA VAL A 242 -13.98 5.38 -17.02
C VAL A 242 -14.85 6.26 -17.90
N ARG A 243 -14.87 7.58 -17.66
CA ARG A 243 -15.80 8.51 -18.32
C ARG A 243 -15.30 9.05 -19.65
N ASP A 244 -13.99 9.28 -19.75
CA ASP A 244 -13.42 9.95 -20.93
C ASP A 244 -12.57 9.00 -21.78
N VAL A 245 -11.73 8.15 -21.15
CA VAL A 245 -10.81 7.28 -21.89
C VAL A 245 -11.52 6.06 -22.45
N GLN A 246 -12.18 5.26 -21.59
CA GLN A 246 -12.82 4.02 -22.04
C GLN A 246 -13.81 4.21 -23.20
N PRO A 247 -14.69 5.24 -23.21
CA PRO A 247 -15.61 5.47 -24.33
C PRO A 247 -14.92 5.86 -25.63
N ALA A 248 -13.70 6.42 -25.56
CA ALA A 248 -12.92 6.84 -26.73
C ALA A 248 -12.01 5.73 -27.31
N LEU A 249 -11.95 4.56 -26.66
CA LEU A 249 -11.14 3.43 -27.13
C LEU A 249 -11.87 2.68 -28.26
N ALA A 250 -11.06 2.21 -29.22
CA ALA A 250 -11.57 1.33 -30.28
C ALA A 250 -11.89 -0.09 -29.77
N ARG A 251 -11.16 -0.55 -28.74
CA ARG A 251 -11.29 -1.87 -28.15
C ARG A 251 -11.21 -1.80 -26.63
N ARG A 252 -11.35 -2.97 -26.00
CA ARG A 252 -11.38 -3.11 -24.54
C ARG A 252 -10.05 -2.72 -23.88
N ALA A 253 -10.14 -2.04 -22.74
CA ALA A 253 -9.03 -1.85 -21.81
C ALA A 253 -9.44 -2.21 -20.39
N VAL A 254 -8.48 -2.70 -19.58
CA VAL A 254 -8.67 -3.05 -18.17
C VAL A 254 -7.57 -2.39 -17.36
N MET A 255 -7.96 -1.55 -16.39
CA MET A 255 -7.06 -0.96 -15.42
C MET A 255 -7.03 -1.77 -14.12
N VAL A 256 -5.87 -1.86 -13.49
CA VAL A 256 -5.69 -2.37 -12.14
C VAL A 256 -4.78 -1.41 -11.39
N ARG A 257 -5.29 -0.81 -10.30
CA ARG A 257 -4.58 0.18 -9.49
C ARG A 257 -4.45 -0.27 -8.03
N TYR A 258 -3.25 -0.12 -7.49
CA TYR A 258 -2.96 -0.29 -6.08
C TYR A 258 -2.25 0.96 -5.54
N ALA A 259 -2.99 1.89 -4.96
CA ALA A 259 -2.52 3.24 -4.61
C ALA A 259 -1.98 3.99 -5.84
N ASP A 260 -0.73 4.40 -5.83
CA ASP A 260 -0.01 5.06 -6.93
C ASP A 260 0.58 4.09 -7.98
N ASP A 261 0.69 2.80 -7.66
CA ASP A 261 1.11 1.76 -8.62
C ASP A 261 -0.10 1.31 -9.47
N PHE A 262 -0.06 1.50 -10.78
CA PHE A 262 -1.13 1.00 -11.65
C PHE A 262 -0.64 0.54 -13.02
N VAL A 263 -1.43 -0.34 -13.61
CA VAL A 263 -1.23 -0.84 -14.98
C VAL A 263 -2.55 -0.79 -15.75
N VAL A 264 -2.46 -0.57 -17.05
CA VAL A 264 -3.61 -0.64 -17.96
C VAL A 264 -3.29 -1.58 -19.10
N LEU A 265 -4.10 -2.61 -19.27
CA LEU A 265 -3.99 -3.57 -20.37
C LEU A 265 -4.97 -3.19 -21.47
N PHE A 266 -4.47 -2.98 -22.70
CA PHE A 266 -5.23 -2.63 -23.90
C PHE A 266 -5.21 -3.80 -24.91
N GLU A 267 -6.29 -4.01 -25.63
CA GLU A 267 -6.32 -4.99 -26.73
C GLU A 267 -5.49 -4.54 -27.93
N THR A 268 -5.41 -3.24 -28.19
CA THR A 268 -4.70 -2.68 -29.36
C THR A 268 -3.53 -1.80 -28.95
N LYS A 269 -2.47 -1.80 -29.76
CA LYS A 269 -1.33 -0.92 -29.60
C LYS A 269 -1.71 0.55 -29.71
N GLN A 270 -2.56 0.85 -30.68
CA GLN A 270 -2.98 2.22 -30.98
C GLN A 270 -3.69 2.87 -29.80
N ASP A 271 -4.59 2.15 -29.11
CA ASP A 271 -5.28 2.68 -27.91
C ASP A 271 -4.29 2.90 -26.76
N ALA A 272 -3.33 1.97 -26.58
CA ALA A 272 -2.30 2.12 -25.56
C ALA A 272 -1.38 3.33 -25.81
N GLU A 273 -0.96 3.54 -27.07
CA GLU A 273 -0.14 4.68 -27.47
C GLU A 273 -0.90 6.02 -27.31
N ARG A 274 -2.18 6.07 -27.69
CA ARG A 274 -3.06 7.22 -27.44
C ARG A 274 -3.18 7.54 -25.96
N PHE A 275 -3.40 6.52 -25.13
CA PHE A 275 -3.46 6.69 -23.69
C PHE A 275 -2.17 7.29 -23.13
N LEU A 276 -1.00 6.73 -23.51
CA LEU A 276 0.32 7.23 -23.11
C LEU A 276 0.58 8.69 -23.56
N ALA A 277 0.05 9.10 -24.70
CA ALA A 277 0.20 10.45 -25.21
C ALA A 277 -0.63 11.50 -24.44
N VAL A 278 -1.78 11.11 -23.89
CA VAL A 278 -2.69 12.03 -23.17
C VAL A 278 -2.49 12.01 -21.66
N LEU A 279 -2.04 10.88 -21.08
CA LEU A 279 -1.85 10.72 -19.65
C LEU A 279 -0.95 11.78 -19.01
N PRO A 280 0.22 12.16 -19.57
CA PRO A 280 1.06 13.21 -19.01
C PRO A 280 0.36 14.57 -18.99
N LYS A 281 -0.45 14.89 -20.00
CA LYS A 281 -1.22 16.12 -20.09
C LYS A 281 -2.31 16.17 -19.00
N ARG A 282 -3.01 15.04 -18.80
CA ARG A 282 -4.02 14.90 -17.73
C ARG A 282 -3.36 15.10 -16.37
N PHE A 283 -2.28 14.39 -16.09
CA PHE A 283 -1.59 14.44 -14.81
C PHE A 283 -0.97 15.81 -14.53
N GLY A 284 -0.39 16.45 -15.55
CA GLY A 284 0.18 17.80 -15.43
C GLY A 284 -0.83 18.86 -14.97
N LYS A 285 -2.11 18.74 -15.36
CA LYS A 285 -3.18 19.63 -14.86
C LYS A 285 -3.38 19.56 -13.34
N TYR A 286 -2.98 18.47 -12.72
CA TYR A 286 -3.15 18.20 -11.28
C TYR A 286 -1.80 18.12 -10.55
N GLY A 287 -0.73 18.72 -11.09
CA GLY A 287 0.57 18.73 -10.44
C GLY A 287 1.31 17.38 -10.42
N LEU A 288 0.79 16.34 -11.09
CA LEU A 288 1.41 15.04 -11.12
C LEU A 288 2.35 14.86 -12.30
N THR A 289 3.47 14.19 -12.06
CA THR A 289 4.50 13.92 -13.09
C THR A 289 4.76 12.42 -13.18
N LEU A 290 4.81 11.89 -14.40
CA LEU A 290 5.18 10.49 -14.65
C LEU A 290 6.69 10.28 -14.50
N HIS A 291 7.10 9.10 -14.03
CA HIS A 291 8.51 8.73 -14.00
C HIS A 291 8.94 8.26 -15.40
N PRO A 292 9.88 8.97 -16.09
CA PRO A 292 10.18 8.68 -17.50
C PRO A 292 10.72 7.26 -17.72
N ASP A 293 11.61 6.78 -16.84
CA ASP A 293 12.26 5.48 -17.01
C ASP A 293 11.42 4.29 -16.56
N LYS A 294 10.30 4.52 -15.87
CA LYS A 294 9.46 3.44 -15.32
C LYS A 294 8.07 3.41 -15.93
N THR A 295 7.69 4.46 -16.65
CA THR A 295 6.46 4.45 -17.45
C THR A 295 6.79 3.88 -18.81
N ARG A 296 6.19 2.74 -19.17
CA ARG A 296 6.54 2.05 -20.39
C ARG A 296 5.36 1.28 -20.99
N LEU A 297 5.43 1.09 -22.30
CA LEU A 297 4.54 0.21 -23.07
C LEU A 297 5.19 -1.17 -23.22
N VAL A 298 4.48 -2.21 -22.80
CA VAL A 298 4.97 -3.59 -22.83
C VAL A 298 4.09 -4.42 -23.76
N PRO A 299 4.65 -5.09 -24.80
CA PRO A 299 3.93 -6.06 -25.59
C PRO A 299 3.72 -7.33 -24.76
N PHE A 300 2.51 -7.52 -24.23
CA PHE A 300 2.14 -8.63 -23.36
C PHE A 300 1.14 -9.57 -24.03
N GLN A 301 1.33 -9.82 -25.31
CA GLN A 301 0.47 -10.72 -26.10
C GLN A 301 0.80 -12.19 -25.79
N ARG A 302 -0.23 -13.03 -25.86
CA ARG A 302 -0.05 -14.49 -25.77
C ARG A 302 0.69 -14.96 -27.01
N PRO A 303 1.81 -15.72 -26.88
CA PRO A 303 2.49 -16.28 -28.03
C PRO A 303 1.59 -17.22 -28.83
N ASP A 304 1.70 -17.18 -30.14
CA ASP A 304 0.92 -18.06 -31.03
C ASP A 304 1.46 -19.50 -31.04
N ARG A 305 2.79 -19.68 -30.95
CA ARG A 305 3.46 -20.99 -30.92
C ARG A 305 4.47 -21.09 -29.77
N VAL A 306 4.71 -22.31 -29.31
CA VAL A 306 5.79 -22.63 -28.38
C VAL A 306 7.09 -22.65 -29.16
N GLY A 307 8.00 -21.69 -28.92
CA GLY A 307 9.31 -21.65 -29.61
C GLY A 307 9.47 -20.55 -30.66
N ASP A 308 8.49 -19.71 -30.92
CA ASP A 308 8.64 -18.48 -31.72
C ASP A 308 9.32 -17.38 -30.88
N ASP A 309 10.64 -17.55 -30.72
CA ASP A 309 11.45 -16.69 -29.85
C ASP A 309 12.48 -15.89 -30.65
N ASP A 310 12.08 -14.81 -31.31
CA ASP A 310 13.08 -13.74 -31.55
C ASP A 310 12.95 -12.57 -30.59
N ASP A 311 11.73 -12.33 -30.05
CA ASP A 311 11.47 -11.37 -28.97
C ASP A 311 10.32 -11.91 -28.12
N GLY A 312 10.57 -12.87 -27.25
CA GLY A 312 9.54 -13.50 -26.40
C GLY A 312 8.55 -12.51 -25.76
N PRO A 313 7.35 -12.96 -25.34
CA PRO A 313 6.32 -12.07 -24.83
C PRO A 313 6.88 -11.22 -23.70
N GLY A 314 6.65 -9.91 -23.77
CA GLY A 314 7.15 -8.96 -22.80
C GLY A 314 6.75 -9.37 -21.36
N THR A 315 7.51 -8.91 -20.41
CA THR A 315 7.21 -9.11 -18.97
C THR A 315 7.03 -7.76 -18.29
N PHE A 316 6.19 -7.71 -17.26
CA PHE A 316 6.03 -6.52 -16.46
C PHE A 316 6.03 -6.83 -14.96
N ASP A 317 6.39 -5.84 -14.16
CA ASP A 317 6.43 -5.95 -12.71
C ASP A 317 5.25 -5.20 -12.08
N LEU A 318 4.45 -5.88 -11.25
CA LEU A 318 3.41 -5.25 -10.45
C LEU A 318 3.46 -5.80 -9.02
N LEU A 319 3.43 -4.91 -8.02
CA LEU A 319 3.39 -5.27 -6.58
C LEU A 319 4.48 -6.26 -6.17
N GLY A 320 5.64 -6.19 -6.82
CA GLY A 320 6.79 -7.04 -6.50
C GLY A 320 6.79 -8.42 -7.13
N PHE A 321 5.91 -8.66 -8.08
CA PHE A 321 5.86 -9.85 -8.92
C PHE A 321 6.10 -9.50 -10.37
N THR A 322 6.87 -10.33 -11.06
CA THR A 322 7.01 -10.31 -12.52
C THR A 322 5.96 -11.23 -13.14
N HIS A 323 5.19 -10.68 -14.05
CA HIS A 323 4.15 -11.39 -14.82
C HIS A 323 4.71 -11.81 -16.18
N PHE A 324 4.41 -13.04 -16.59
CA PHE A 324 4.89 -13.59 -17.87
C PHE A 324 3.98 -14.72 -18.37
N TRP A 325 3.97 -14.92 -19.69
CA TRP A 325 3.29 -16.04 -20.29
C TRP A 325 4.15 -17.32 -20.18
N ALA A 326 3.50 -18.43 -19.87
CA ALA A 326 4.14 -19.74 -19.79
C ALA A 326 3.14 -20.84 -20.14
N VAL A 327 3.66 -21.97 -20.58
CA VAL A 327 2.85 -23.15 -20.86
C VAL A 327 2.57 -23.90 -19.55
N SER A 328 1.31 -24.28 -19.33
CA SER A 328 0.88 -25.13 -18.22
C SER A 328 1.30 -26.59 -18.47
N ARG A 329 1.22 -27.44 -17.43
CA ARG A 329 1.45 -28.89 -17.57
C ARG A 329 0.49 -29.57 -18.57
N LYS A 330 -0.65 -28.94 -18.87
CA LYS A 330 -1.66 -29.41 -19.83
C LYS A 330 -1.46 -28.84 -21.24
N GLY A 331 -0.34 -28.15 -21.51
CA GLY A 331 -0.05 -27.57 -22.84
C GLY A 331 -0.76 -26.23 -23.13
N HIS A 332 -1.48 -25.64 -22.18
CA HIS A 332 -2.19 -24.37 -22.40
C HIS A 332 -1.36 -23.17 -21.94
N TRP A 333 -1.43 -22.09 -22.71
CA TRP A 333 -0.85 -20.80 -22.30
C TRP A 333 -1.60 -20.23 -21.10
N ILE A 334 -0.83 -19.87 -20.06
CA ILE A 334 -1.31 -19.23 -18.83
C ILE A 334 -0.39 -18.08 -18.44
N VAL A 335 -0.94 -17.09 -17.77
CA VAL A 335 -0.13 -16.03 -17.15
C VAL A 335 0.35 -16.51 -15.80
N LYS A 336 1.66 -16.59 -15.62
CA LYS A 336 2.32 -16.90 -14.35
C LYS A 336 2.88 -15.63 -13.71
N GLN A 337 3.03 -15.69 -12.40
CA GLN A 337 3.60 -14.64 -11.58
C GLN A 337 4.72 -15.24 -10.74
N GLN A 338 5.87 -14.59 -10.71
CA GLN A 338 6.99 -14.97 -9.85
C GLN A 338 7.53 -13.76 -9.10
N THR A 339 8.18 -13.98 -7.95
CA THR A 339 8.85 -12.88 -7.21
C THR A 339 9.81 -12.15 -8.14
N ALA A 340 9.62 -10.85 -8.30
CA ALA A 340 10.47 -10.01 -9.14
C ALA A 340 11.95 -10.10 -8.70
N LYS A 341 12.88 -10.21 -9.67
CA LYS A 341 14.31 -10.43 -9.44
C LYS A 341 14.91 -9.44 -8.44
N GLY A 342 14.57 -8.17 -8.57
CA GLY A 342 15.03 -7.12 -7.67
C GLY A 342 14.49 -7.28 -6.24
N ARG A 343 13.24 -7.72 -6.07
CA ARG A 343 12.62 -7.97 -4.76
C ARG A 343 13.23 -9.19 -4.07
N PHE A 344 13.42 -10.27 -4.82
CA PHE A 344 14.08 -11.49 -4.35
C PHE A 344 15.50 -11.21 -3.84
N SER A 345 16.32 -10.56 -4.66
CA SER A 345 17.72 -10.25 -4.34
C SER A 345 17.83 -9.35 -3.09
N ARG A 346 16.96 -8.33 -2.97
CA ARG A 346 16.90 -7.45 -1.80
C ARG A 346 16.49 -8.19 -0.52
N ALA A 347 15.44 -9.02 -0.59
CA ALA A 347 14.99 -9.81 0.55
C ALA A 347 16.10 -10.74 1.06
N LEU A 348 16.79 -11.41 0.12
CA LEU A 348 17.89 -12.30 0.44
C LEU A 348 19.10 -11.56 1.02
N ARG A 349 19.46 -10.38 0.48
CA ARG A 349 20.54 -9.53 1.01
C ARG A 349 20.24 -9.12 2.45
N ARG A 350 19.04 -8.58 2.73
CA ARG A 350 18.62 -8.19 4.09
C ARG A 350 18.64 -9.37 5.07
N LEU A 351 18.25 -10.56 4.62
CA LEU A 351 18.29 -11.76 5.45
C LEU A 351 19.73 -12.18 5.76
N ARG A 352 20.65 -12.12 4.77
CA ARG A 352 22.08 -12.41 4.96
C ARG A 352 22.76 -11.42 5.91
N GLU A 353 22.46 -10.13 5.75
CA GLU A 353 22.94 -9.06 6.63
C GLU A 353 22.44 -9.29 8.05
N TRP A 354 21.13 -9.56 8.22
CA TRP A 354 20.58 -9.86 9.52
C TRP A 354 21.25 -11.07 10.18
N CYS A 355 21.44 -12.18 9.47
CA CYS A 355 22.16 -13.34 9.99
C CYS A 355 23.61 -13.00 10.41
N ARG A 356 24.28 -12.13 9.65
CA ARG A 356 25.64 -11.68 9.96
C ARG A 356 25.71 -10.85 11.24
N TRP A 357 24.79 -9.89 11.39
CA TRP A 357 24.75 -9.00 12.55
C TRP A 357 24.35 -9.72 13.84
N HIS A 358 23.41 -10.65 13.75
CA HIS A 358 22.84 -11.38 14.88
C HIS A 358 23.47 -12.77 15.10
N ARG A 359 24.66 -13.03 14.53
CA ARG A 359 25.30 -14.36 14.64
C ARG A 359 25.67 -14.76 16.07
N HIS A 360 25.86 -13.80 16.98
CA HIS A 360 26.21 -14.01 18.38
C HIS A 360 24.99 -14.12 19.31
N ASP A 361 23.78 -13.78 18.83
CA ASP A 361 22.56 -13.90 19.62
C ASP A 361 22.28 -15.37 20.00
N PRO A 362 21.49 -15.62 21.06
CA PRO A 362 21.03 -16.95 21.41
C PRO A 362 20.34 -17.66 20.23
N LEU A 363 20.65 -18.94 19.99
CA LEU A 363 20.12 -19.70 18.85
C LEU A 363 18.58 -19.70 18.79
N LYS A 364 17.91 -19.78 19.95
CA LYS A 364 16.45 -19.72 20.04
C LYS A 364 15.91 -18.37 19.53
N ALA A 365 16.56 -17.27 19.87
CA ALA A 365 16.17 -15.93 19.40
C ALA A 365 16.39 -15.78 17.88
N GLN A 366 17.52 -16.27 17.37
CA GLN A 366 17.78 -16.31 15.93
C GLN A 366 16.71 -17.12 15.19
N TYR A 367 16.40 -18.32 15.68
CA TYR A 367 15.37 -19.18 15.12
C TYR A 367 13.99 -18.51 15.07
N LEU A 368 13.54 -17.92 16.18
CA LEU A 368 12.23 -17.26 16.24
C LEU A 368 12.11 -16.10 15.25
N THR A 369 13.19 -15.33 15.11
CA THR A 369 13.22 -14.21 14.15
C THR A 369 13.28 -14.70 12.70
N LEU A 370 14.09 -15.72 12.39
CA LEU A 370 14.13 -16.32 11.06
C LEU A 370 12.79 -16.96 10.68
N LYS A 371 12.13 -17.64 11.63
CA LYS A 371 10.78 -18.17 11.46
C LYS A 371 9.80 -17.08 11.03
N LYS A 372 9.73 -15.98 11.79
CA LYS A 372 8.85 -14.83 11.45
C LYS A 372 9.19 -14.21 10.09
N LYS A 373 10.47 -14.07 9.74
CA LYS A 373 10.90 -13.54 8.42
C LYS A 373 10.48 -14.45 7.28
N LEU A 374 10.60 -15.77 7.42
CA LEU A 374 10.16 -16.75 6.41
C LEU A 374 8.64 -16.78 6.29
N GLU A 375 7.93 -16.84 7.41
CA GLU A 375 6.46 -16.82 7.43
C GLU A 375 5.90 -15.55 6.75
N GLY A 376 6.47 -14.37 7.07
CA GLY A 376 6.09 -13.11 6.41
C GLY A 376 6.40 -13.12 4.91
N HIS A 377 7.53 -13.73 4.50
CA HIS A 377 7.85 -13.88 3.08
C HIS A 377 6.84 -14.79 2.36
N TYR A 378 6.46 -15.92 2.97
CA TYR A 378 5.48 -16.84 2.39
C TYR A 378 4.06 -16.26 2.40
N ALA A 379 3.69 -15.48 3.42
CA ALA A 379 2.41 -14.82 3.50
C ALA A 379 2.18 -13.86 2.32
N TYR A 380 3.22 -13.21 1.82
CA TYR A 380 3.11 -12.30 0.68
C TYR A 380 3.42 -12.96 -0.66
N TYR A 381 4.53 -13.72 -0.77
CA TYR A 381 4.98 -14.32 -2.03
C TYR A 381 4.45 -15.73 -2.28
N GLY A 382 3.66 -16.28 -1.37
CA GLY A 382 3.12 -17.64 -1.43
C GLY A 382 1.93 -17.80 -2.36
N ILE A 383 2.09 -17.52 -3.65
CA ILE A 383 1.08 -17.70 -4.70
C ILE A 383 1.35 -18.97 -5.54
N THR A 384 0.32 -19.50 -6.18
CA THR A 384 0.33 -20.81 -6.88
C THR A 384 1.52 -20.99 -7.84
N SER A 385 1.89 -19.97 -8.62
CA SER A 385 2.95 -20.06 -9.64
C SER A 385 4.36 -19.76 -9.13
N ASN A 386 4.54 -19.43 -7.85
CA ASN A 386 5.81 -18.92 -7.31
C ASN A 386 6.56 -19.90 -6.38
N PHE A 387 6.13 -21.16 -6.31
CA PHE A 387 6.70 -22.13 -5.36
C PHE A 387 8.22 -22.31 -5.50
N ASP A 388 8.74 -22.35 -6.72
CA ASP A 388 10.18 -22.54 -6.97
C ASP A 388 11.01 -21.38 -6.40
N ARG A 389 10.51 -20.15 -6.49
CA ARG A 389 11.17 -18.98 -5.87
C ARG A 389 11.12 -19.03 -4.35
N LEU A 390 10.03 -19.53 -3.75
CA LEU A 390 9.94 -19.74 -2.30
C LEU A 390 10.91 -20.82 -1.84
N ALA A 391 11.01 -21.93 -2.57
CA ALA A 391 11.95 -23.02 -2.28
C ALA A 391 13.40 -22.55 -2.38
N ALA A 392 13.73 -21.78 -3.42
CA ALA A 392 15.05 -21.16 -3.58
C ALA A 392 15.36 -20.19 -2.42
N PHE A 393 14.40 -19.35 -2.02
CA PHE A 393 14.57 -18.43 -0.89
C PHE A 393 14.81 -19.16 0.42
N PHE A 394 14.06 -20.22 0.70
CA PHE A 394 14.23 -21.07 1.87
C PHE A 394 15.61 -21.73 1.91
N TYR A 395 16.04 -22.31 0.79
CA TYR A 395 17.36 -22.90 0.69
C TYR A 395 18.47 -21.87 0.96
N MET A 396 18.36 -20.70 0.36
CA MET A 396 19.31 -19.61 0.57
C MET A 396 19.30 -19.07 2.01
N ALA A 397 18.13 -19.06 2.66
CA ALA A 397 18.00 -18.70 4.07
C ALA A 397 18.76 -19.67 4.99
N LYS A 398 18.60 -20.98 4.77
CA LYS A 398 19.36 -22.01 5.47
C LYS A 398 20.88 -21.85 5.27
N ARG A 399 21.30 -21.59 4.04
CA ARG A 399 22.73 -21.31 3.74
C ARG A 399 23.26 -20.07 4.47
N ALA A 400 22.46 -18.98 4.47
CA ALA A 400 22.85 -17.74 5.14
C ALA A 400 23.03 -17.96 6.65
N TRP A 401 22.09 -18.64 7.29
CA TRP A 401 22.16 -18.96 8.71
C TRP A 401 23.36 -19.86 9.03
N ARG A 402 23.55 -20.94 8.26
CA ARG A 402 24.72 -21.83 8.40
C ARG A 402 26.04 -21.06 8.30
N THR A 403 26.17 -20.17 7.32
CA THR A 403 27.39 -19.36 7.12
C THR A 403 27.64 -18.42 8.30
N ALA A 404 26.58 -17.81 8.84
CA ALA A 404 26.70 -16.94 10.01
C ALA A 404 27.15 -17.71 11.26
N LEU A 405 26.59 -18.89 11.49
CA LEU A 405 26.97 -19.76 12.61
C LEU A 405 28.40 -20.28 12.49
N ALA A 406 28.86 -20.65 11.28
CA ALA A 406 30.26 -21.03 11.05
C ALA A 406 31.23 -19.90 11.40
N ARG A 407 30.87 -18.65 11.07
CA ARG A 407 31.68 -17.46 11.41
C ARG A 407 31.63 -17.09 12.89
N ARG A 408 30.58 -17.48 13.61
CA ARG A 408 30.49 -17.29 15.07
C ARG A 408 31.55 -18.08 15.82
N SER A 409 31.76 -19.34 15.45
CA SER A 409 32.66 -20.29 16.14
C SER A 409 34.01 -20.35 15.50
N GLN A 410 34.26 -19.65 14.39
CA GLN A 410 35.45 -19.78 13.53
C GLN A 410 35.72 -21.22 13.07
N GLN A 411 34.75 -22.10 13.20
CA GLN A 411 34.81 -23.50 12.82
C GLN A 411 33.95 -23.78 11.60
N ARG A 412 34.38 -24.77 10.82
CA ARG A 412 33.56 -25.26 9.70
C ARG A 412 32.25 -25.85 10.20
N MET A 413 31.13 -25.39 9.65
CA MET A 413 29.80 -25.93 9.92
C MET A 413 29.28 -26.76 8.73
N PRO A 414 29.55 -28.08 8.68
CA PRO A 414 29.05 -28.94 7.61
C PRO A 414 27.56 -29.09 7.65
N TRP A 415 26.96 -29.53 6.53
CA TRP A 415 25.53 -29.64 6.42
C TRP A 415 24.89 -30.62 7.41
N TRP A 416 25.55 -31.71 7.77
CA TRP A 416 25.02 -32.65 8.75
C TRP A 416 24.84 -32.03 10.15
N LYS A 417 25.78 -31.16 10.58
CA LYS A 417 25.61 -30.38 11.82
C LYS A 417 24.46 -29.39 11.72
N MET A 418 24.31 -28.75 10.57
CA MET A 418 23.18 -27.85 10.31
C MET A 418 21.85 -28.60 10.30
N GLN A 419 21.80 -29.83 9.78
CA GLN A 419 20.62 -30.69 9.78
C GLN A 419 20.15 -31.01 11.23
N LYS A 420 21.07 -31.44 12.10
CA LYS A 420 20.78 -31.65 13.52
C LYS A 420 20.25 -30.39 14.22
N LEU A 421 20.77 -29.20 13.84
CA LEU A 421 20.28 -27.94 14.35
C LEU A 421 18.86 -27.66 13.87
N LEU A 422 18.56 -27.94 12.60
CA LEU A 422 17.23 -27.75 11.99
C LEU A 422 16.19 -28.74 12.54
N GLU A 423 16.59 -29.91 13.02
CA GLU A 423 15.71 -30.85 13.76
C GLU A 423 15.26 -30.25 15.10
N ARG A 424 16.18 -29.57 15.80
CA ARG A 424 15.86 -28.87 17.05
C ARG A 424 15.16 -27.53 16.85
N PHE A 425 15.45 -26.84 15.76
CA PHE A 425 14.91 -25.51 15.41
C PHE A 425 14.36 -25.55 13.98
N PRO A 426 13.20 -26.21 13.75
CA PRO A 426 12.67 -26.43 12.42
C PRO A 426 12.16 -25.13 11.79
N LEU A 427 12.83 -24.66 10.74
CA LEU A 427 12.36 -23.51 9.96
C LEU A 427 11.14 -23.89 9.13
N PRO A 428 10.16 -22.99 8.99
CA PRO A 428 8.94 -23.26 8.24
C PRO A 428 9.26 -23.54 6.77
N ALA A 429 8.75 -24.67 6.26
CA ALA A 429 8.87 -25.02 4.86
C ALA A 429 8.10 -24.05 3.95
N PRO A 430 8.51 -23.87 2.69
CA PRO A 430 7.78 -23.08 1.72
C PRO A 430 6.35 -23.58 1.55
N ARG A 431 5.40 -22.65 1.50
CA ARG A 431 3.98 -22.99 1.33
C ARG A 431 3.27 -21.98 0.46
N ILE A 432 2.30 -22.45 -0.31
CA ILE A 432 1.36 -21.60 -1.03
C ILE A 432 0.26 -21.15 -0.05
N VAL A 433 0.09 -19.85 0.06
CA VAL A 433 -0.92 -19.21 0.94
C VAL A 433 -2.12 -18.74 0.11
N HIS A 434 -1.86 -18.19 -1.08
CA HIS A 434 -2.89 -17.66 -1.97
C HIS A 434 -2.99 -18.56 -3.21
N ARG A 435 -4.12 -19.24 -3.34
CA ARG A 435 -4.42 -20.08 -4.50
C ARG A 435 -5.28 -19.26 -5.46
N TYR A 436 -4.74 -18.94 -6.61
CA TYR A 436 -5.53 -18.41 -7.71
C TYR A 436 -6.13 -19.59 -8.48
N GLY A 437 -7.44 -19.52 -8.74
CA GLY A 437 -8.08 -20.50 -9.59
C GLY A 437 -7.46 -20.41 -11.00
N THR A 438 -7.06 -21.55 -11.53
CA THR A 438 -6.63 -21.74 -12.94
C THR A 438 -7.86 -21.94 -13.80
#